data_21137573298a2ce2ddcbbc0951344356
#
_entry.id   21137573298a2ce2ddcbbc0951344356
#
_cell.length_a   1.000
_cell.length_b   1.000
_cell.length_c   1.000
_cell.angle_alpha   90.00
_cell.angle_beta   90.00
_cell.angle_gamma   90.00
#
_symmetry.space_group_name_H-M   'P 1'
#
loop_
_entity.id
_entity.type
_entity.pdbx_description
1 polymer ?
#
loop_
_entity_poly.entity_id
_entity_poly.type
_entity_poly.pdbx_seq_one_letter_code
_entity_poly.pdbx_strand_id
1 'polypeptide(L)'
;MDKPYIIQFDEHKDPTGNPYVANEQDIPFKINRVFWITDLEYSRGSHATRKCEQVIIAVTGEFSVDVFNRNSFQTSWRLKLPKHGLYLPPLSWRVLKQFWFNSTALVLCSHPYDPDDYIQDFDEFLEAVK
;
A
#
# COMPACT_ATOMS: atom_id res chain seq x y z
N MET A 1 -6.45 15.56 3.68
CA MET A 1 -5.33 15.14 4.46
C MET A 1 -5.27 13.67 4.57
N ASP A 2 -6.19 13.06 5.23
CA ASP A 2 -6.13 11.63 5.47
C ASP A 2 -6.72 10.89 4.29
N LYS A 3 -6.10 11.06 3.13
CA LYS A 3 -6.51 10.41 1.89
C LYS A 3 -5.34 9.64 1.28
N PRO A 4 -5.63 8.58 0.52
CA PRO A 4 -4.59 7.92 -0.26
C PRO A 4 -4.00 8.87 -1.29
N TYR A 5 -2.73 8.70 -1.60
CA TYR A 5 -2.08 9.44 -2.69
C TYR A 5 -0.85 8.70 -3.18
N ILE A 6 -0.40 9.05 -4.37
CA ILE A 6 0.79 8.44 -4.98
C ILE A 6 2.03 9.23 -4.60
N ILE A 7 3.05 8.50 -4.13
CA ILE A 7 4.40 9.02 -3.91
C ILE A 7 5.23 8.57 -5.09
N GLN A 8 5.99 9.49 -5.68
CA GLN A 8 6.90 9.16 -6.77
C GLN A 8 8.32 9.09 -6.25
N PHE A 9 8.97 7.92 -6.43
CA PHE A 9 10.35 7.71 -6.02
C PHE A 9 11.32 8.02 -7.13
N ASP A 10 12.57 8.32 -6.76
CA ASP A 10 13.63 8.56 -7.72
C ASP A 10 13.97 7.27 -8.48
N GLU A 11 14.11 7.40 -9.78
CA GLU A 11 14.51 6.32 -10.66
C GLU A 11 15.83 6.71 -11.32
N HIS A 12 16.81 5.82 -11.26
CA HIS A 12 18.12 6.04 -11.88
C HIS A 12 18.32 5.03 -13.00
N LYS A 13 18.24 5.50 -14.24
CA LYS A 13 18.41 4.62 -15.41
C LYS A 13 19.88 4.33 -15.65
N ASP A 14 20.22 3.07 -15.75
CA ASP A 14 21.59 2.62 -15.91
C ASP A 14 21.58 1.39 -16.82
N PRO A 15 22.57 1.23 -17.75
CA PRO A 15 22.60 0.06 -18.64
C PRO A 15 22.67 -1.28 -17.90
N THR A 16 23.14 -1.31 -16.66
CA THR A 16 23.25 -2.55 -15.88
C THR A 16 22.08 -2.76 -14.92
N GLY A 17 21.15 -1.81 -14.82
CA GLY A 17 19.99 -1.91 -13.96
C GLY A 17 19.50 -0.54 -13.55
N ASN A 18 18.22 -0.45 -13.19
CA ASN A 18 17.60 0.81 -12.81
C ASN A 18 17.25 0.80 -11.31
N PRO A 19 18.07 1.41 -10.45
CA PRO A 19 17.71 1.55 -9.05
C PRO A 19 16.52 2.49 -8.87
N TYR A 20 15.68 2.15 -7.90
CA TYR A 20 14.56 2.97 -7.44
C TYR A 20 14.81 3.27 -5.97
N VAL A 21 14.74 4.55 -5.58
CA VAL A 21 15.17 4.98 -4.27
C VAL A 21 14.02 5.63 -3.50
N ALA A 22 13.73 5.09 -2.32
CA ALA A 22 12.81 5.71 -1.37
C ALA A 22 13.63 6.25 -0.21
N ASN A 23 13.83 7.56 -0.19
CA ASN A 23 14.55 8.20 0.90
C ASN A 23 13.60 8.42 2.09
N GLU A 24 14.20 8.61 3.27
CA GLU A 24 13.42 8.84 4.49
C GLU A 24 12.43 10.00 4.32
N GLN A 25 12.86 11.09 3.68
CA GLN A 25 12.00 12.24 3.49
C GLN A 25 10.87 12.02 2.48
N ASP A 26 10.93 10.96 1.66
CA ASP A 26 9.88 10.66 0.70
C ASP A 26 8.68 9.98 1.36
N ILE A 27 8.91 9.36 2.52
CA ILE A 27 7.89 8.58 3.23
C ILE A 27 7.35 9.45 4.37
N PRO A 28 6.02 9.62 4.49
CA PRO A 28 5.44 10.53 5.48
C PRO A 28 5.41 9.97 6.91
N PHE A 29 6.19 8.92 7.18
CA PHE A 29 6.26 8.31 8.51
C PHE A 29 7.61 7.62 8.68
N LYS A 30 7.97 7.33 9.93
CA LYS A 30 9.15 6.52 10.22
C LYS A 30 8.83 5.05 9.92
N ILE A 31 9.65 4.41 9.09
CA ILE A 31 9.43 3.01 8.72
C ILE A 31 9.86 2.13 9.88
N ASN A 32 8.92 1.36 10.42
CA ASN A 32 9.18 0.42 11.52
C ASN A 32 8.97 -1.03 11.14
N ARG A 33 8.49 -1.29 9.93
CA ARG A 33 8.29 -2.65 9.43
C ARG A 33 8.25 -2.61 7.90
N VAL A 34 8.83 -3.61 7.29
CA VAL A 34 8.76 -3.81 5.84
C VAL A 34 8.36 -5.26 5.60
N PHE A 35 7.40 -5.50 4.73
CA PHE A 35 7.10 -6.84 4.29
C PHE A 35 6.80 -6.85 2.79
N TRP A 36 6.90 -8.01 2.17
CA TRP A 36 6.60 -8.15 0.75
C TRP A 36 5.83 -9.43 0.51
N ILE A 37 5.04 -9.42 -0.55
CA ILE A 37 4.14 -10.49 -0.90
C ILE A 37 4.45 -10.92 -2.32
N THR A 38 4.75 -12.22 -2.49
CA THR A 38 5.00 -12.81 -3.80
C THR A 38 3.86 -13.75 -4.18
N ASP A 39 3.89 -14.25 -5.41
CA ASP A 39 2.90 -15.23 -5.91
C ASP A 39 1.47 -14.72 -5.78
N LEU A 40 1.27 -13.46 -6.13
CA LEU A 40 -0.03 -12.82 -6.07
C LEU A 40 -0.90 -13.31 -7.23
N GLU A 41 -2.00 -13.97 -6.93
CA GLU A 41 -2.95 -14.49 -7.92
C GLU A 41 -4.38 -14.04 -7.65
N TYR A 42 -4.82 -14.07 -6.40
CA TYR A 42 -6.20 -13.79 -6.02
C TYR A 42 -6.26 -12.54 -5.18
N SER A 43 -7.44 -11.92 -5.15
CA SER A 43 -7.67 -10.74 -4.31
C SER A 43 -7.27 -11.02 -2.87
N ARG A 44 -6.63 -10.05 -2.24
CA ARG A 44 -6.18 -10.18 -0.86
C ARG A 44 -6.16 -8.83 -0.17
N GLY A 45 -5.83 -8.86 1.13
CA GLY A 45 -5.66 -7.64 1.91
C GLY A 45 -6.96 -7.02 2.38
N SER A 46 -8.09 -7.71 2.27
CA SER A 46 -9.41 -7.20 2.68
C SER A 46 -9.42 -6.86 4.17
N HIS A 47 -8.82 -5.72 4.49
CA HIS A 47 -8.69 -5.26 5.88
C HIS A 47 -8.35 -3.77 5.91
N ALA A 48 -8.39 -3.22 7.11
CA ALA A 48 -7.88 -1.88 7.41
C ALA A 48 -6.98 -1.97 8.64
N THR A 49 -6.19 -0.94 8.88
CA THR A 49 -5.41 -0.81 10.11
C THR A 49 -5.89 0.42 10.87
N ARG A 50 -5.90 0.34 12.20
CA ARG A 50 -6.40 1.45 13.04
C ARG A 50 -5.38 2.58 13.16
N LYS A 51 -4.11 2.24 13.30
CA LYS A 51 -3.03 3.20 13.54
C LYS A 51 -1.96 3.18 12.48
N CYS A 52 -1.65 2.01 11.91
CA CYS A 52 -0.54 1.85 11.00
C CYS A 52 -0.82 2.56 9.67
N GLU A 53 0.14 3.38 9.25
CA GLU A 53 0.19 3.94 7.91
C GLU A 53 1.02 3.01 7.05
N GLN A 54 0.69 2.93 5.77
CA GLN A 54 1.42 2.04 4.86
C GLN A 54 1.67 2.70 3.51
N VAL A 55 2.74 2.26 2.86
CA VAL A 55 3.01 2.59 1.45
C VAL A 55 3.16 1.27 0.71
N ILE A 56 2.37 1.09 -0.35
CA ILE A 56 2.38 -0.13 -1.17
C ILE A 56 3.06 0.15 -2.49
N ILE A 57 4.01 -0.70 -2.88
CA ILE A 57 4.79 -0.55 -4.11
C ILE A 57 4.69 -1.85 -4.92
N ALA A 58 4.39 -1.74 -6.22
CA ALA A 58 4.50 -2.87 -7.14
C ALA A 58 5.93 -2.94 -7.65
N VAL A 59 6.78 -3.73 -7.00
CA VAL A 59 8.20 -3.83 -7.37
C VAL A 59 8.38 -4.58 -8.66
N THR A 60 7.54 -5.57 -8.92
CA THR A 60 7.44 -6.28 -10.20
C THR A 60 5.97 -6.44 -10.55
N GLY A 61 5.68 -6.56 -11.85
CA GLY A 61 4.31 -6.73 -12.33
C GLY A 61 3.49 -5.47 -12.16
N GLU A 62 2.19 -5.64 -12.06
CA GLU A 62 1.27 -4.55 -11.76
C GLU A 62 -0.02 -5.10 -11.14
N PHE A 63 -0.71 -4.27 -10.39
CA PHE A 63 -1.98 -4.68 -9.79
C PHE A 63 -2.79 -3.45 -9.38
N SER A 64 -4.06 -3.67 -9.10
CA SER A 64 -4.96 -2.62 -8.62
C SER A 64 -5.14 -2.71 -7.11
N VAL A 65 -5.33 -1.56 -6.50
CA VAL A 65 -5.69 -1.44 -5.08
C VAL A 65 -6.97 -0.64 -4.99
N ASP A 66 -8.02 -1.25 -4.49
CA ASP A 66 -9.26 -0.53 -4.18
C ASP A 66 -9.19 -0.08 -2.73
N VAL A 67 -9.53 1.16 -2.48
CA VAL A 67 -9.43 1.76 -1.15
C VAL A 67 -10.77 2.42 -0.79
N PHE A 68 -11.28 2.07 0.40
CA PHE A 68 -12.41 2.76 1.03
C PHE A 68 -11.88 3.53 2.22
N ASN A 69 -12.17 4.82 2.26
CA ASN A 69 -11.66 5.70 3.30
C ASN A 69 -12.73 6.75 3.60
N ARG A 70 -12.83 7.15 4.86
CA ARG A 70 -13.86 8.12 5.30
C ARG A 70 -13.81 9.42 4.48
N ASN A 71 -12.62 9.85 4.08
CA ASN A 71 -12.41 11.15 3.44
C ASN A 71 -12.39 11.10 1.92
N SER A 72 -12.33 9.92 1.33
CA SER A 72 -12.22 9.79 -0.12
C SER A 72 -13.20 8.78 -0.71
N PHE A 73 -14.15 8.31 0.10
CA PHE A 73 -15.12 7.30 -0.32
C PHE A 73 -14.40 6.09 -0.91
N GLN A 74 -14.66 5.73 -2.15
CA GLN A 74 -13.95 4.63 -2.80
C GLN A 74 -13.08 5.17 -3.92
N THR A 75 -11.82 4.75 -3.94
CA THR A 75 -10.87 5.05 -5.01
C THR A 75 -10.22 3.77 -5.49
N SER A 76 -9.78 3.75 -6.73
CA SER A 76 -9.07 2.60 -7.30
C SER A 76 -7.76 3.09 -7.89
N TRP A 77 -6.68 2.39 -7.57
CA TRP A 77 -5.33 2.78 -7.94
C TRP A 77 -4.67 1.64 -8.70
N ARG A 78 -4.11 1.91 -9.87
CA ARG A 78 -3.36 0.89 -10.61
C ARG A 78 -1.86 1.16 -10.43
N LEU A 79 -1.16 0.24 -9.77
CA LEU A 79 0.28 0.34 -9.56
C LEU A 79 0.98 -0.43 -10.66
N LYS A 80 1.67 0.29 -11.56
CA LYS A 80 2.31 -0.26 -12.76
C LYS A 80 3.83 -0.14 -12.73
N LEU A 81 4.34 0.86 -12.03
CA LEU A 81 5.76 1.22 -12.08
C LEU A 81 6.35 1.14 -10.68
N PRO A 82 7.54 0.54 -10.54
CA PRO A 82 8.17 0.44 -9.21
C PRO A 82 8.52 1.79 -8.58
N LYS A 83 8.53 2.87 -9.36
CA LYS A 83 8.79 4.21 -8.83
C LYS A 83 7.58 4.86 -8.16
N HIS A 84 6.43 4.19 -8.15
CA HIS A 84 5.21 4.71 -7.53
C HIS A 84 4.89 3.94 -6.26
N GLY A 85 4.65 4.67 -5.17
CA GLY A 85 4.13 4.09 -3.93
C GLY A 85 2.76 4.66 -3.62
N LEU A 86 1.83 3.81 -3.21
CA LEU A 86 0.51 4.26 -2.79
C LEU A 86 0.51 4.41 -1.28
N TYR A 87 0.37 5.65 -0.80
CA TYR A 87 0.22 5.92 0.61
C TYR A 87 -1.21 5.65 1.06
N LEU A 88 -1.35 4.90 2.14
CA LEU A 88 -2.62 4.61 2.80
C LEU A 88 -2.59 5.14 4.22
N PRO A 89 -3.45 6.13 4.55
CA PRO A 89 -3.57 6.56 5.94
C PRO A 89 -4.26 5.48 6.78
N PRO A 90 -4.22 5.61 8.12
CA PRO A 90 -5.00 4.72 8.98
C PRO A 90 -6.48 4.72 8.61
N LEU A 91 -7.17 3.63 8.92
CA LEU A 91 -8.58 3.46 8.64
C LEU A 91 -8.90 3.57 7.13
N SER A 92 -8.06 2.92 6.34
CA SER A 92 -8.26 2.73 4.92
C SER A 92 -8.46 1.26 4.65
N TRP A 93 -9.67 0.87 4.27
CA TRP A 93 -9.94 -0.50 3.85
C TRP A 93 -9.37 -0.71 2.46
N ARG A 94 -8.56 -1.73 2.28
CA ARG A 94 -7.92 -1.96 0.99
C ARG A 94 -8.14 -3.38 0.52
N VAL A 95 -8.20 -3.53 -0.81
CA VAL A 95 -8.22 -4.83 -1.47
C VAL A 95 -7.25 -4.75 -2.64
N LEU A 96 -6.26 -5.64 -2.66
CA LEU A 96 -5.33 -5.78 -3.77
C LEU A 96 -5.91 -6.83 -4.72
N LYS A 97 -5.90 -6.54 -6.03
CA LYS A 97 -6.55 -7.41 -7.01
C LYS A 97 -6.00 -7.19 -8.42
N GLN A 98 -6.43 -8.05 -9.33
CA GLN A 98 -6.10 -7.94 -10.76
C GLN A 98 -4.60 -7.92 -11.00
N PHE A 99 -3.93 -8.94 -10.48
CA PHE A 99 -2.48 -9.04 -10.55
C PHE A 99 -2.01 -9.55 -11.91
N TRP A 100 -0.98 -8.90 -12.46
CA TRP A 100 -0.22 -9.48 -13.55
C TRP A 100 0.65 -10.61 -13.01
N PHE A 101 1.06 -11.49 -13.92
CA PHE A 101 1.98 -12.59 -13.61
C PHE A 101 3.27 -12.04 -12.98
N ASN A 102 3.77 -12.72 -11.96
CA ASN A 102 4.98 -12.33 -11.22
C ASN A 102 4.89 -10.95 -10.54
N SER A 103 3.71 -10.55 -10.11
CA SER A 103 3.58 -9.32 -9.31
C SER A 103 4.12 -9.54 -7.90
N THR A 104 4.85 -8.55 -7.41
CA THR A 104 5.36 -8.52 -6.04
C THR A 104 4.97 -7.18 -5.41
N ALA A 105 4.32 -7.24 -4.27
CA ALA A 105 3.98 -6.05 -3.49
C ALA A 105 4.97 -5.88 -2.34
N LEU A 106 5.60 -4.72 -2.25
CA LEU A 106 6.44 -4.33 -1.12
C LEU A 106 5.66 -3.32 -0.30
N VAL A 107 5.58 -3.53 1.02
CA VAL A 107 4.80 -2.67 1.90
C VAL A 107 5.68 -2.12 3.01
N LEU A 108 5.71 -0.78 3.10
CA LEU A 108 6.41 -0.06 4.15
C LEU A 108 5.38 0.35 5.20
N CYS A 109 5.68 0.12 6.47
CA CYS A 109 4.72 0.32 7.56
C CYS A 109 5.26 1.22 8.65
N SER A 110 4.40 2.09 9.19
CA SER A 110 4.76 2.99 10.28
C SER A 110 4.86 2.28 11.63
N HIS A 111 4.24 1.11 11.78
CA HIS A 111 4.18 0.38 13.05
C HIS A 111 4.65 -1.05 12.87
N PRO A 112 5.24 -1.67 13.91
CA PRO A 112 5.48 -3.11 13.92
C PRO A 112 4.18 -3.88 13.77
N TYR A 113 4.25 -5.15 13.43
CA TYR A 113 3.07 -5.99 13.30
C TYR A 113 2.35 -6.10 14.65
N ASP A 114 1.07 -5.80 14.64
CA ASP A 114 0.19 -5.91 15.81
C ASP A 114 -1.17 -6.40 15.30
N PRO A 115 -1.55 -7.65 15.62
CA PRO A 115 -2.84 -8.17 15.13
C PRO A 115 -4.04 -7.36 15.62
N ASP A 116 -3.92 -6.71 16.77
CA ASP A 116 -5.02 -5.89 17.31
C ASP A 116 -5.24 -4.60 16.54
N ASP A 117 -4.28 -4.22 15.70
CA ASP A 117 -4.41 -3.03 14.84
C ASP A 117 -5.24 -3.32 13.58
N TYR A 118 -5.53 -4.59 13.28
CA TYR A 118 -6.20 -4.99 12.05
C TYR A 118 -7.70 -5.11 12.23
N ILE A 119 -8.44 -4.55 11.27
CA ILE A 119 -9.89 -4.71 11.15
C ILE A 119 -10.12 -5.58 9.92
N GLN A 120 -10.65 -6.79 10.11
CA GLN A 120 -10.84 -7.75 9.03
C GLN A 120 -12.31 -7.95 8.64
N ASP A 121 -13.22 -7.29 9.35
CA ASP A 121 -14.65 -7.32 9.06
C ASP A 121 -15.05 -5.94 8.52
N PHE A 122 -15.65 -5.90 7.34
CA PHE A 122 -16.02 -4.65 6.71
C PHE A 122 -17.06 -3.87 7.50
N ASP A 123 -18.01 -4.57 8.15
CA ASP A 123 -19.00 -3.89 8.98
C ASP A 123 -18.35 -3.23 10.20
N GLU A 124 -17.36 -3.90 10.79
CA GLU A 124 -16.58 -3.32 11.88
C GLU A 124 -15.80 -2.09 11.41
N PHE A 125 -15.26 -2.16 10.19
CA PHE A 125 -14.59 -1.01 9.58
C PHE A 125 -15.55 0.17 9.43
N LEU A 126 -16.76 -0.07 8.92
CA LEU A 126 -17.74 0.99 8.75
C LEU A 126 -18.10 1.67 10.07
N GLU A 127 -18.17 0.91 11.16
CA GLU A 127 -18.38 1.48 12.48
C GLU A 127 -17.18 2.32 12.93
N ALA A 128 -15.98 1.88 12.66
CA ALA A 128 -14.77 2.55 13.08
C ALA A 128 -14.57 3.91 12.40
N VAL A 129 -15.12 4.11 11.20
CA VAL A 129 -14.96 5.36 10.45
C VAL A 129 -16.14 6.32 10.58
N LYS A 130 -17.12 6.01 11.39
CA LYS A 130 -18.26 6.89 11.63
C LYS A 130 -17.89 8.24 12.21
#